data_0c63c326d07c5694ca635a4f05e7b49d
#
_entry.id   0c63c326d07c5694ca635a4f05e7b49d
#
_cell.length_a   1.000
_cell.length_b   1.000
_cell.length_c   1.000
_cell.angle_alpha   90.00
_cell.angle_beta   90.00
_cell.angle_gamma   90.00
#
_symmetry.space_group_name_H-M   'P 1'
#
loop_
_entity.id
_entity.type
_entity.pdbx_description
1 polymer ?
#
loop_
_entity_poly.entity_id
_entity_poly.type
_entity_poly.pdbx_seq_one_letter_code
_entity_poly.pdbx_strand_id
1 'polypeptide(L)'
;MNATAKARPISQARAKARMESGVGVRTVRWTFPSPKFRWLHPKYKARHKCFYGGRGGAKSHSAARMALVLADCRRMRILCTRQIQVSIAESMYRLLVILIEEMGLTDRFQVLRSEIRNLYTGSVFLFRGLTDVKSMESID
;
A
#
# COMPACT_ATOMS: atom_id res chain seq x y z
N MET A 1 29.53 24.77 -22.06
CA MET A 1 29.64 23.54 -21.23
C MET A 1 28.52 23.57 -20.21
N ASN A 2 27.38 22.94 -20.52
CA ASN A 2 26.21 22.91 -19.65
C ASN A 2 26.21 21.61 -18.84
N ALA A 3 26.54 21.70 -17.56
CA ALA A 3 26.40 20.60 -16.63
C ALA A 3 24.91 20.49 -16.23
N THR A 4 24.20 19.60 -16.87
CA THR A 4 22.84 19.19 -16.47
C THR A 4 22.91 18.50 -15.12
N ALA A 5 22.62 19.23 -14.05
CA ALA A 5 22.48 18.67 -12.71
C ALA A 5 21.30 17.68 -12.73
N LYS A 6 21.61 16.39 -12.75
CA LYS A 6 20.63 15.29 -12.68
C LYS A 6 19.91 15.38 -11.33
N ALA A 7 18.68 15.87 -11.35
CA ALA A 7 17.83 15.99 -10.15
C ALA A 7 17.74 14.62 -9.46
N ARG A 8 18.22 14.52 -8.22
CA ARG A 8 18.11 13.32 -7.39
C ARG A 8 16.60 13.07 -7.13
N PRO A 9 16.13 11.84 -7.26
CA PRO A 9 14.74 11.55 -7.00
C PRO A 9 14.37 11.94 -5.56
N ILE A 10 13.23 12.60 -5.42
CA ILE A 10 12.69 13.17 -4.16
C ILE A 10 12.70 12.14 -3.00
N SER A 11 12.62 10.86 -3.31
CA SER A 11 12.70 9.75 -2.36
C SER A 11 14.07 9.67 -1.65
N GLN A 12 15.18 9.96 -2.33
CA GLN A 12 16.52 9.88 -1.74
C GLN A 12 16.81 11.07 -0.82
N ALA A 13 16.34 12.26 -1.16
CA ALA A 13 16.48 13.45 -0.31
C ALA A 13 15.68 13.28 0.99
N ARG A 14 14.47 12.75 0.92
CA ARG A 14 13.63 12.44 2.10
C ARG A 14 14.21 11.30 2.95
N ALA A 15 14.79 10.27 2.34
CA ALA A 15 15.46 9.19 3.06
C ALA A 15 16.68 9.71 3.83
N LYS A 16 17.46 10.62 3.22
CA LYS A 16 18.62 11.24 3.86
C LYS A 16 18.21 12.15 5.02
N ALA A 17 17.22 13.01 4.84
CA ALA A 17 16.68 13.87 5.90
C ALA A 17 16.12 13.04 7.09
N ARG A 18 15.57 11.87 6.82
CA ARG A 18 15.07 10.93 7.83
C ARG A 18 16.19 10.23 8.61
N MET A 19 17.34 9.97 7.98
CA MET A 19 18.54 9.47 8.67
C MET A 19 19.15 10.53 9.57
N GLU A 20 19.10 11.80 9.16
CA GLU A 20 19.64 12.94 9.92
C GLU A 20 18.74 13.34 11.11
N SER A 21 17.44 13.07 11.05
CA SER A 21 16.47 13.39 12.13
C SER A 21 16.42 12.37 13.27
N GLY A 22 17.26 11.33 13.27
CA GLY A 22 17.32 10.32 14.34
C GLY A 22 16.07 9.44 14.46
N VAL A 23 15.10 9.56 13.56
CA VAL A 23 13.96 8.64 13.49
C VAL A 23 14.46 7.30 12.99
N GLY A 24 14.70 6.37 13.90
CA GLY A 24 15.24 5.06 13.61
C GLY A 24 14.54 4.39 12.44
N VAL A 25 15.33 3.92 11.47
CA VAL A 25 14.83 3.10 10.35
C VAL A 25 14.29 1.81 10.94
N ARG A 26 13.00 1.79 11.27
CA ARG A 26 12.34 0.57 11.75
C ARG A 26 12.18 -0.36 10.55
N THR A 27 13.00 -1.39 10.50
CA THR A 27 12.88 -2.43 9.47
C THR A 27 11.62 -3.23 9.77
N VAL A 28 10.59 -3.05 8.97
CA VAL A 28 9.37 -3.86 9.07
C VAL A 28 9.70 -5.22 8.48
N ARG A 29 9.96 -6.20 9.34
CA ARG A 29 10.11 -7.59 8.92
C ARG A 29 8.72 -8.14 8.62
N TRP A 30 8.48 -8.50 7.38
CA TRP A 30 7.24 -9.15 7.00
C TRP A 30 7.51 -10.45 6.25
N THR A 31 6.65 -11.42 6.47
CA THR A 31 6.69 -12.72 5.80
C THR A 31 5.37 -12.97 5.12
N PHE A 32 5.40 -13.67 4.00
CA PHE A 32 4.17 -14.16 3.38
C PHE A 32 3.55 -15.26 4.25
N PRO A 33 2.22 -15.28 4.43
CA PRO A 33 1.53 -16.37 5.12
C PRO A 33 1.75 -17.73 4.45
N SER A 34 2.10 -17.74 3.17
CA SER A 34 2.43 -18.94 2.42
C SER A 34 3.45 -18.63 1.32
N PRO A 35 4.37 -19.57 0.99
CA PRO A 35 5.32 -19.44 -0.12
C PRO A 35 4.67 -19.16 -1.48
N LYS A 36 3.39 -19.55 -1.66
CA LYS A 36 2.61 -19.30 -2.87
C LYS A 36 2.47 -17.81 -3.19
N PHE A 37 2.52 -16.94 -2.17
CA PHE A 37 2.39 -15.49 -2.34
C PHE A 37 3.70 -14.75 -2.61
N ARG A 38 4.83 -15.48 -2.72
CA ARG A 38 6.12 -14.87 -3.08
C ARG A 38 6.06 -14.04 -4.38
N TRP A 39 5.16 -14.40 -5.28
CA TRP A 39 4.94 -13.70 -6.55
C TRP A 39 4.37 -12.29 -6.40
N LEU A 40 3.80 -11.95 -5.24
CA LEU A 40 3.40 -10.57 -4.93
C LEU A 40 4.60 -9.64 -4.77
N HIS A 41 5.77 -10.17 -4.43
CA HIS A 41 6.97 -9.38 -4.20
C HIS A 41 7.35 -8.53 -5.44
N PRO A 42 7.78 -7.26 -5.26
CA PRO A 42 8.09 -6.34 -6.35
C PRO A 42 9.17 -6.81 -7.33
N LYS A 43 10.06 -7.72 -6.91
CA LYS A 43 11.08 -8.31 -7.78
C LYS A 43 10.48 -9.04 -8.99
N TYR A 44 9.28 -9.58 -8.84
CA TYR A 44 8.57 -10.24 -9.94
C TYR A 44 7.77 -9.19 -10.71
N LYS A 45 8.33 -8.68 -11.77
CA LYS A 45 7.73 -7.67 -12.64
C LYS A 45 6.64 -8.32 -13.49
N ALA A 46 5.40 -8.15 -13.09
CA ALA A 46 4.22 -8.50 -13.87
C ALA A 46 3.21 -7.38 -13.77
N ARG A 47 2.61 -6.98 -14.90
CA ARG A 47 1.58 -5.95 -14.93
C ARG A 47 0.33 -6.38 -14.17
N HIS A 48 -0.03 -7.65 -14.30
CA HIS A 48 -1.18 -8.26 -13.63
C HIS A 48 -0.72 -9.46 -12.81
N LYS A 49 -1.25 -9.60 -11.60
CA LYS A 49 -1.01 -10.73 -10.71
C LYS A 49 -2.35 -11.26 -10.24
N CYS A 50 -2.76 -12.41 -10.79
CA CYS A 50 -4.03 -13.04 -10.48
C CYS A 50 -3.84 -14.19 -9.50
N PHE A 51 -4.63 -14.21 -8.42
CA PHE A 51 -4.65 -15.28 -7.43
C PHE A 51 -6.06 -15.80 -7.29
N TYR A 52 -6.25 -17.09 -7.49
CA TYR A 52 -7.53 -17.78 -7.36
C TYR A 52 -7.48 -18.84 -6.26
N GLY A 53 -8.64 -19.31 -5.84
CA GLY A 53 -8.79 -20.34 -4.80
C GLY A 53 -9.93 -20.03 -3.83
N GLY A 54 -10.24 -20.97 -2.95
CA GLY A 54 -11.32 -20.92 -1.98
C GLY A 54 -11.17 -19.84 -0.90
N ARG A 55 -12.20 -19.69 -0.08
CA ARG A 55 -12.18 -18.86 1.13
C ARG A 55 -11.12 -19.38 2.10
N GLY A 56 -10.56 -18.51 2.94
CA GLY A 56 -9.50 -18.89 3.90
C GLY A 56 -8.10 -19.04 3.31
N GLY A 57 -7.92 -18.93 1.99
CA GLY A 57 -6.61 -19.08 1.32
C GLY A 57 -5.63 -17.93 1.50
N ALA A 58 -5.85 -17.01 2.44
CA ALA A 58 -5.01 -15.85 2.76
C ALA A 58 -4.67 -14.91 1.58
N LYS A 59 -5.39 -14.98 0.46
CA LYS A 59 -5.14 -14.17 -0.75
C LYS A 59 -5.22 -12.67 -0.46
N SER A 60 -6.37 -12.23 0.04
CA SER A 60 -6.62 -10.82 0.38
C SER A 60 -5.66 -10.32 1.46
N HIS A 61 -5.38 -11.16 2.46
CA HIS A 61 -4.45 -10.87 3.55
C HIS A 61 -3.02 -10.64 3.03
N SER A 62 -2.53 -11.51 2.14
CA SER A 62 -1.20 -11.37 1.55
C SER A 62 -1.10 -10.16 0.62
N ALA A 63 -2.14 -9.89 -0.18
CA ALA A 63 -2.19 -8.73 -1.06
C ALA A 63 -2.22 -7.42 -0.24
N ALA A 64 -3.03 -7.34 0.81
CA ALA A 64 -3.13 -6.18 1.69
C ALA A 64 -1.80 -5.91 2.42
N ARG A 65 -1.14 -6.94 2.97
CA ARG A 65 0.20 -6.80 3.58
C ARG A 65 1.21 -6.25 2.59
N MET A 66 1.25 -6.78 1.36
CA MET A 66 2.16 -6.28 0.34
C MET A 66 1.87 -4.83 -0.01
N ALA A 67 0.59 -4.46 -0.15
CA ALA A 67 0.18 -3.09 -0.45
C ALA A 67 0.65 -2.11 0.65
N LEU A 68 0.52 -2.48 1.93
CA LEU A 68 1.02 -1.66 3.05
C LEU A 68 2.53 -1.48 3.02
N VAL A 69 3.29 -2.56 2.76
CA VAL A 69 4.75 -2.50 2.65
C VAL A 69 5.17 -1.60 1.48
N LEU A 70 4.53 -1.73 0.32
CA LEU A 70 4.82 -0.89 -0.84
C LEU A 70 4.49 0.57 -0.59
N ALA A 71 3.35 0.84 0.06
CA ALA A 71 2.92 2.19 0.43
C ALA A 71 3.87 2.84 1.45
N ASP A 72 4.51 2.05 2.32
CA ASP A 72 5.51 2.53 3.27
C ASP A 72 6.88 2.76 2.64
N CYS A 73 7.23 2.04 1.58
CA CYS A 73 8.49 2.18 0.86
C CYS A 73 8.51 3.38 -0.10
N ARG A 74 7.41 3.67 -0.78
CA ARG A 74 7.33 4.71 -1.80
C ARG A 74 5.94 5.31 -1.88
N ARG A 75 5.84 6.54 -2.40
CA ARG A 75 4.56 7.20 -2.63
C ARG A 75 3.76 6.45 -3.70
N MET A 76 2.54 6.04 -3.35
CA MET A 76 1.61 5.33 -4.21
C MET A 76 0.17 5.78 -3.98
N ARG A 77 -0.65 5.72 -5.01
CA ARG A 77 -2.11 5.74 -4.92
C ARG A 77 -2.60 4.31 -5.17
N ILE A 78 -3.22 3.70 -4.19
CA ILE A 78 -3.67 2.31 -4.24
C ILE A 78 -5.18 2.31 -4.22
N LEU A 79 -5.79 1.84 -5.31
CA LEU A 79 -7.22 1.72 -5.43
C LEU A 79 -7.65 0.30 -5.06
N CYS A 80 -8.45 0.19 -4.01
CA CYS A 80 -9.11 -1.05 -3.60
C CYS A 80 -10.52 -1.06 -4.16
N THR A 81 -10.84 -2.06 -4.98
CA THR A 81 -12.15 -2.15 -5.63
C THR A 81 -12.87 -3.44 -5.28
N ARG A 82 -14.18 -3.38 -5.26
CA ARG A 82 -15.10 -4.50 -5.19
C ARG A 82 -16.37 -4.21 -5.99
N GLN A 83 -17.11 -5.25 -6.32
CA GLN A 83 -18.37 -5.09 -7.04
C GLN A 83 -19.34 -4.16 -6.30
N ILE A 84 -19.50 -4.32 -4.99
CA ILE A 84 -20.39 -3.52 -4.15
C ILE A 84 -19.56 -2.69 -3.16
N GLN A 85 -19.81 -1.38 -3.10
CA GLN A 85 -19.02 -0.44 -2.28
C GLN A 85 -19.16 -0.71 -0.77
N VAL A 86 -20.36 -1.00 -0.26
CA VAL A 86 -20.58 -1.31 1.16
C VAL A 86 -19.69 -2.45 1.62
N SER A 87 -19.56 -3.51 0.82
CA SER A 87 -18.73 -4.66 1.18
C SER A 87 -17.22 -4.39 1.13
N ILE A 88 -16.77 -3.28 0.52
CA ILE A 88 -15.35 -2.87 0.58
C ILE A 88 -15.00 -2.30 1.94
N ALA A 89 -15.82 -1.41 2.46
CA ALA A 89 -15.64 -0.81 3.77
C ALA A 89 -15.61 -1.87 4.87
N GLU A 90 -16.51 -2.89 4.76
CA GLU A 90 -16.60 -3.97 5.75
C GLU A 90 -15.47 -5.00 5.66
N SER A 91 -14.86 -5.19 4.50
CA SER A 91 -13.88 -6.27 4.32
C SER A 91 -12.45 -5.77 4.14
N MET A 92 -12.17 -5.04 3.06
CA MET A 92 -10.79 -4.64 2.73
C MET A 92 -10.29 -3.52 3.64
N TYR A 93 -11.15 -2.53 3.93
CA TYR A 93 -10.79 -1.45 4.85
C TYR A 93 -10.48 -1.98 6.26
N ARG A 94 -11.38 -2.79 6.84
CA ARG A 94 -11.14 -3.41 8.16
C ARG A 94 -9.89 -4.28 8.16
N LEU A 95 -9.67 -5.06 7.10
CA LEU A 95 -8.48 -5.89 6.98
C LEU A 95 -7.20 -5.04 7.01
N LEU A 96 -7.16 -3.92 6.29
CA LEU A 96 -6.00 -3.02 6.30
C LEU A 96 -5.77 -2.40 7.68
N VAL A 97 -6.84 -2.00 8.39
CA VAL A 97 -6.73 -1.45 9.75
C VAL A 97 -6.12 -2.48 10.69
N ILE A 98 -6.65 -3.71 10.71
CA ILE A 98 -6.11 -4.80 11.52
C ILE A 98 -4.63 -5.06 11.19
N LEU A 99 -4.29 -5.09 9.91
CA LEU A 99 -2.91 -5.32 9.48
C LEU A 99 -1.95 -4.19 9.85
N ILE A 100 -2.42 -2.94 9.86
CA ILE A 100 -1.63 -1.78 10.31
C ILE A 100 -1.27 -1.97 11.80
N GLU A 101 -2.21 -2.41 12.61
CA GLU A 101 -1.99 -2.71 14.04
C GLU A 101 -1.06 -3.92 14.21
N GLU A 102 -1.34 -5.05 13.57
CA GLU A 102 -0.52 -6.27 13.65
C GLU A 102 0.93 -6.06 13.21
N MET A 103 1.14 -5.21 12.21
CA MET A 103 2.47 -4.90 11.69
C MET A 103 3.19 -3.78 12.48
N GLY A 104 2.55 -3.20 13.49
CA GLY A 104 3.08 -2.08 14.27
C GLY A 104 3.32 -0.82 13.43
N LEU A 105 2.40 -0.51 12.52
CA LEU A 105 2.48 0.62 11.60
C LEU A 105 1.53 1.77 11.96
N THR A 106 0.94 1.75 13.14
CA THR A 106 -0.05 2.74 13.60
C THR A 106 0.50 4.18 13.63
N ASP A 107 1.77 4.34 13.90
CA ASP A 107 2.50 5.62 13.86
C ASP A 107 2.76 6.12 12.43
N ARG A 108 2.59 5.26 11.43
CA ARG A 108 2.88 5.55 10.03
C ARG A 108 1.66 5.77 9.16
N PHE A 109 0.55 5.18 9.55
CA PHE A 109 -0.70 5.25 8.78
C PHE A 109 -1.78 5.95 9.57
N GLN A 110 -2.33 7.00 8.98
CA GLN A 110 -3.53 7.67 9.44
C GLN A 110 -4.74 7.00 8.82
N VAL A 111 -5.61 6.47 9.66
CA VAL A 111 -6.86 5.82 9.25
C VAL A 111 -7.97 6.87 9.27
N LEU A 112 -8.50 7.22 8.11
CA LEU A 112 -9.60 8.16 7.93
C LEU A 112 -10.85 7.40 7.48
N ARG A 113 -12.03 7.98 7.61
CA ARG A 113 -13.32 7.33 7.32
C ARG A 113 -13.43 6.75 5.90
N SER A 114 -12.84 7.40 4.90
CA SER A 114 -12.95 7.04 3.48
C SER A 114 -11.62 6.65 2.82
N GLU A 115 -10.51 6.86 3.51
CA GLU A 115 -9.17 6.58 2.98
C GLU A 115 -8.20 6.20 4.11
N ILE A 116 -7.09 5.56 3.76
CA ILE A 116 -5.97 5.33 4.65
C ILE A 116 -4.75 6.00 4.03
N ARG A 117 -4.05 6.82 4.80
CA ARG A 117 -2.92 7.63 4.31
C ARG A 117 -1.65 7.31 5.07
N ASN A 118 -0.55 7.09 4.34
CA ASN A 118 0.77 7.00 4.97
C ASN A 118 1.34 8.40 5.19
N LEU A 119 1.69 8.71 6.44
CA LEU A 119 2.18 10.02 6.86
C LEU A 119 3.59 10.36 6.35
N TYR A 120 4.40 9.34 6.09
CA TYR A 120 5.80 9.51 5.68
C TYR A 120 5.98 9.57 4.17
N THR A 121 5.32 8.68 3.44
CA THR A 121 5.45 8.60 1.98
C THR A 121 4.40 9.44 1.25
N GLY A 122 3.30 9.77 1.93
CA GLY A 122 2.13 10.38 1.33
C GLY A 122 1.34 9.42 0.43
N SER A 123 1.49 8.11 0.65
CA SER A 123 0.70 7.10 -0.03
C SER A 123 -0.74 7.11 0.45
N VAL A 124 -1.68 6.83 -0.46
CA VAL A 124 -3.12 6.85 -0.16
C VAL A 124 -3.77 5.57 -0.66
N PHE A 125 -4.59 4.95 0.19
CA PHE A 125 -5.52 3.88 -0.17
C PHE A 125 -6.90 4.47 -0.39
N LEU A 126 -7.46 4.23 -1.55
CA LEU A 126 -8.80 4.66 -1.96
C LEU A 126 -9.71 3.43 -2.07
N PHE A 127 -10.96 3.56 -1.68
CA PHE A 127 -11.94 2.48 -1.69
C PHE A 127 -13.11 2.87 -2.58
N ARG A 128 -13.38 2.09 -3.64
CA ARG A 128 -14.45 2.36 -4.61
C ARG A 128 -15.19 1.08 -5.02
N GLY A 129 -16.50 1.18 -5.14
CA GLY A 129 -17.33 0.14 -5.75
C GLY A 129 -17.25 0.19 -7.27
N LEU A 130 -17.26 -0.96 -7.93
CA LEU A 130 -17.25 -1.04 -9.39
C LEU A 130 -18.61 -0.73 -10.03
N THR A 131 -19.70 -0.75 -9.25
CA THR A 131 -21.05 -0.41 -9.72
C THR A 131 -21.24 1.10 -9.90
N ASP A 132 -20.37 1.92 -9.34
CA ASP A 132 -20.41 3.37 -9.45
C ASP A 132 -19.30 3.87 -10.39
N VAL A 133 -19.48 3.65 -11.68
CA VAL A 133 -18.49 4.00 -12.72
C VAL A 133 -18.20 5.50 -12.76
N LYS A 134 -19.20 6.35 -12.49
CA LYS A 134 -19.05 7.80 -12.48
C LYS A 134 -18.10 8.29 -11.38
N SER A 135 -18.02 7.59 -10.26
CA SER A 135 -17.08 7.93 -9.18
C SER A 135 -15.61 7.55 -9.49
N MET A 136 -15.39 6.79 -10.55
CA MET A 136 -14.06 6.37 -10.99
C MET A 136 -13.41 7.35 -11.98
N GLU A 137 -14.21 8.12 -12.71
CA GLU A 137 -13.73 9.12 -13.69
C GLU A 137 -13.10 10.34 -13.00
N SER A 138 -13.35 10.57 -11.72
CA SER A 138 -12.84 11.71 -10.94
C SER A 138 -11.54 11.43 -10.14
N ILE A 139 -10.78 10.38 -10.50
CA ILE A 139 -9.57 9.95 -9.78
C ILE A 139 -8.28 10.51 -10.44
N ASP A 140 -8.37 11.51 -11.27
CA ASP A 140 -7.21 12.22 -11.83
C ASP A 140 -6.46 13.09 -10.82
#